data_713e24815a4f4c73b48bd9e7c1a1aa8e
#
_entry.id   713e24815a4f4c73b48bd9e7c1a1aa8e
#
_cell.length_a   1.000
_cell.length_b   1.000
_cell.length_c   1.000
_cell.angle_alpha   90.00
_cell.angle_beta   90.00
_cell.angle_gamma   90.00
#
_symmetry.space_group_name_H-M   'P 1'
#
loop_
_entity.id
_entity.type
_entity.pdbx_description
1 polymer ?
#
loop_
_entity_poly.entity_id
_entity_poly.type
_entity_poly.pdbx_seq_one_letter_code
_entity_poly.pdbx_strand_id
1 'polypeptide(L)'
;GDKSENPYITTDFSESQVEVITPAFKKSEEAYKFTRVLYDIVATEIGDEYLWAESMPCIIPEDDKIPVAKFKNASKEAQEYREKLLKKYGGKKQLISGIHYNFSFDEDIIKKLYENSDKNDSYKIFKNSIYLKVARNYLRYRWIIVYLLGAAPIVHGSFITENKCPLMKLTKNGYSSNGAISHRNGKCGYKNKVDLFPSYKTVEDYIGSINGYL
;
A
#
# COMPACT_ATOMS: atom_id res chain seq x y z
N GLY A 1 13.82 -22.02 5.87
CA GLY A 1 12.52 -21.83 6.58
C GLY A 1 11.40 -21.47 5.62
N ASP A 2 10.20 -21.41 6.09
CA ASP A 2 9.07 -20.88 5.33
C ASP A 2 9.08 -19.35 5.41
N LYS A 3 8.76 -18.67 4.29
CA LYS A 3 8.70 -17.19 4.24
C LYS A 3 7.62 -16.59 5.14
N SER A 4 6.64 -17.37 5.59
CA SER A 4 5.66 -16.97 6.59
C SER A 4 6.21 -16.95 8.03
N GLU A 5 7.37 -17.57 8.25
CA GLU A 5 8.04 -17.61 9.55
C GLU A 5 8.94 -16.40 9.79
N ASN A 6 9.33 -15.68 8.73
CA ASN A 6 10.14 -14.48 8.87
C ASN A 6 9.22 -13.25 9.03
N PRO A 7 9.29 -12.55 10.19
CA PRO A 7 8.41 -11.41 10.45
C PRO A 7 8.81 -10.13 9.68
N TYR A 8 9.96 -10.12 9.03
CA TYR A 8 10.53 -8.92 8.41
C TYR A 8 10.73 -9.01 6.91
N ILE A 9 10.87 -10.23 6.37
CA ILE A 9 11.08 -10.45 4.93
C ILE A 9 10.12 -11.55 4.48
N THR A 10 9.22 -11.21 3.59
CA THR A 10 8.20 -12.11 3.06
C THR A 10 7.95 -11.84 1.58
N THR A 11 6.90 -12.38 1.03
CA THR A 11 6.39 -12.09 -0.32
C THR A 11 4.99 -11.50 -0.24
N ASP A 12 4.73 -10.48 -1.05
CA ASP A 12 3.40 -9.89 -1.17
C ASP A 12 2.45 -10.82 -1.98
N PHE A 13 2.01 -10.40 -3.15
CA PHE A 13 1.08 -11.16 -3.98
C PHE A 13 1.79 -12.22 -4.85
N SER A 14 2.88 -11.84 -5.49
CA SER A 14 3.66 -12.70 -6.39
C SER A 14 4.92 -13.24 -5.73
N GLU A 15 5.37 -14.43 -6.15
CA GLU A 15 6.65 -15.01 -5.73
C GLU A 15 7.84 -14.07 -5.99
N SER A 16 7.75 -13.21 -6.99
CA SER A 16 8.79 -12.23 -7.35
C SER A 16 8.66 -10.88 -6.62
N GLN A 17 7.66 -10.70 -5.75
CA GLN A 17 7.48 -9.47 -4.97
C GLN A 17 8.00 -9.67 -3.55
N VAL A 18 9.22 -9.25 -3.30
CA VAL A 18 9.76 -9.20 -1.93
C VAL A 18 9.10 -8.07 -1.17
N GLU A 19 8.58 -8.40 0.01
CA GLU A 19 8.03 -7.44 0.97
C GLU A 19 8.92 -7.38 2.20
N VAL A 20 9.36 -6.18 2.57
CA VAL A 20 10.11 -5.93 3.80
C VAL A 20 9.23 -5.20 4.80
N ILE A 21 9.23 -5.68 6.04
CA ILE A 21 8.35 -5.21 7.11
C ILE A 21 9.20 -4.77 8.29
N THR A 22 8.99 -3.57 8.80
CA THR A 22 9.70 -3.09 9.98
C THR A 22 8.83 -3.24 11.23
N PRO A 23 9.42 -3.44 12.41
CA PRO A 23 8.69 -3.20 13.65
C PRO A 23 8.36 -1.71 13.81
N ALA A 24 7.53 -1.39 14.80
CA ALA A 24 7.24 -0.01 15.14
C ALA A 24 8.44 0.65 15.83
N PHE A 25 8.81 1.84 15.38
CA PHE A 25 9.87 2.66 15.95
C PHE A 25 9.33 4.00 16.43
N LYS A 26 9.98 4.59 17.42
CA LYS A 26 9.65 5.95 17.88
C LYS A 26 10.20 7.04 16.95
N LYS A 27 11.25 6.74 16.19
CA LYS A 27 11.92 7.68 15.29
C LYS A 27 11.95 7.13 13.88
N SER A 28 11.68 7.99 12.92
CA SER A 28 11.72 7.64 11.48
C SER A 28 13.10 7.18 11.02
N GLU A 29 14.17 7.73 11.60
CA GLU A 29 15.55 7.36 11.29
C GLU A 29 15.86 5.89 11.67
N GLU A 30 15.27 5.41 12.76
CA GLU A 30 15.43 4.03 13.20
C GLU A 30 14.71 3.06 12.24
N ALA A 31 13.48 3.39 11.84
CA ALA A 31 12.74 2.64 10.84
C ALA A 31 13.49 2.60 9.50
N TYR A 32 14.03 3.73 9.07
CA TYR A 32 14.82 3.83 7.83
C TYR A 32 16.08 2.97 7.88
N LYS A 33 16.86 3.04 8.98
CA LYS A 33 18.05 2.22 9.15
C LYS A 33 17.73 0.72 9.15
N PHE A 34 16.66 0.33 9.81
CA PHE A 34 16.22 -1.05 9.83
C PHE A 34 15.80 -1.53 8.44
N THR A 35 15.03 -0.71 7.70
CA THR A 35 14.64 -1.01 6.31
C THR A 35 15.87 -1.19 5.42
N ARG A 36 16.91 -0.35 5.57
CA ARG A 36 18.16 -0.51 4.82
C ARG A 36 18.84 -1.84 5.09
N VAL A 37 18.93 -2.26 6.36
CA VAL A 37 19.52 -3.57 6.71
C VAL A 37 18.74 -4.70 6.04
N LEU A 38 17.40 -4.65 6.05
CA LEU A 38 16.59 -5.67 5.38
C LEU A 38 16.83 -5.67 3.86
N TYR A 39 16.95 -4.49 3.27
CA TYR A 39 17.24 -4.35 1.86
C TYR A 39 18.60 -4.90 1.49
N ASP A 40 19.64 -4.62 2.29
CA ASP A 40 20.99 -5.12 2.10
C ASP A 40 21.04 -6.65 2.23
N ILE A 41 20.28 -7.24 3.17
CA ILE A 41 20.15 -8.70 3.29
C ILE A 41 19.54 -9.28 2.02
N VAL A 42 18.41 -8.74 1.57
CA VAL A 42 17.75 -9.23 0.34
C VAL A 42 18.68 -9.09 -0.85
N ALA A 43 19.34 -7.95 -1.03
CA ALA A 43 20.25 -7.70 -2.15
C ALA A 43 21.45 -8.65 -2.16
N THR A 44 21.89 -9.10 -0.98
CA THR A 44 22.99 -10.09 -0.86
C THR A 44 22.51 -11.49 -1.20
N GLU A 45 21.30 -11.86 -0.77
CA GLU A 45 20.79 -13.23 -0.89
C GLU A 45 20.21 -13.57 -2.28
N ILE A 46 19.81 -12.56 -3.07
CA ILE A 46 19.26 -12.78 -4.42
C ILE A 46 20.36 -13.13 -5.47
N GLY A 47 21.64 -13.02 -5.11
CA GLY A 47 22.75 -13.36 -6.00
C GLY A 47 22.82 -12.51 -7.26
N ASP A 48 22.69 -13.13 -8.43
CA ASP A 48 22.75 -12.46 -9.74
C ASP A 48 21.43 -11.80 -10.17
N GLU A 49 20.39 -11.85 -9.34
CA GLU A 49 19.12 -11.18 -9.61
C GLU A 49 19.17 -9.70 -9.23
N TYR A 50 18.20 -8.92 -9.69
CA TYR A 50 18.11 -7.49 -9.42
C TYR A 50 16.82 -7.12 -8.71
N LEU A 51 16.90 -6.23 -7.72
CA LEU A 51 15.74 -5.61 -7.12
C LEU A 51 15.23 -4.47 -8.02
N TRP A 52 13.99 -4.57 -8.45
CA TRP A 52 13.29 -3.51 -9.17
C TRP A 52 12.60 -2.60 -8.16
N ALA A 53 13.22 -1.46 -7.87
CA ALA A 53 12.81 -0.55 -6.80
C ALA A 53 11.69 0.44 -7.18
N GLU A 54 11.01 0.24 -8.30
CA GLU A 54 9.94 1.12 -8.76
C GLU A 54 8.56 0.60 -8.38
N SER A 55 7.59 1.52 -8.19
CA SER A 55 6.20 1.16 -7.88
C SER A 55 5.54 0.35 -9.00
N MET A 56 5.73 0.76 -10.25
CA MET A 56 5.22 0.02 -11.39
C MET A 56 6.20 -1.08 -11.78
N PRO A 57 5.71 -2.29 -12.09
CA PRO A 57 6.59 -3.41 -12.44
C PRO A 57 7.33 -3.14 -13.77
N CYS A 58 8.45 -3.85 -13.95
CA CYS A 58 9.18 -3.88 -15.21
C CYS A 58 8.42 -4.67 -16.30
N ILE A 59 9.09 -5.47 -17.10
CA ILE A 59 8.44 -6.37 -18.08
C ILE A 59 7.80 -7.53 -17.31
N ILE A 60 6.49 -7.70 -17.48
CA ILE A 60 5.72 -8.74 -16.80
C ILE A 60 5.04 -9.67 -17.82
N PRO A 61 4.79 -10.94 -17.44
CA PRO A 61 4.07 -11.89 -18.27
C PRO A 61 2.56 -11.57 -18.34
N GLU A 62 1.82 -12.36 -19.08
CA GLU A 62 0.36 -12.31 -19.07
C GLU A 62 -0.21 -12.73 -17.70
N ASP A 63 -1.44 -12.29 -17.41
CA ASP A 63 -2.08 -12.44 -16.10
C ASP A 63 -2.08 -13.89 -15.57
N ASP A 64 -2.31 -14.85 -16.45
CA ASP A 64 -2.36 -16.29 -16.14
C ASP A 64 -1.00 -16.92 -15.84
N LYS A 65 0.08 -16.23 -16.19
CA LYS A 65 1.47 -16.67 -15.98
C LYS A 65 2.14 -16.01 -14.79
N ILE A 66 1.44 -15.09 -14.10
CA ILE A 66 1.99 -14.44 -12.90
C ILE A 66 2.01 -15.44 -11.75
N PRO A 67 3.19 -15.75 -11.18
CA PRO A 67 3.29 -16.74 -10.11
C PRO A 67 2.76 -16.16 -8.79
N VAL A 68 1.57 -16.57 -8.39
CA VAL A 68 1.01 -16.19 -7.09
C VAL A 68 1.83 -16.80 -5.97
N ALA A 69 2.15 -16.00 -4.96
CA ALA A 69 2.96 -16.43 -3.82
C ALA A 69 2.31 -17.60 -3.07
N LYS A 70 3.11 -18.65 -2.82
CA LYS A 70 2.72 -19.85 -2.09
C LYS A 70 3.50 -19.94 -0.80
N PHE A 71 2.83 -20.30 0.27
CA PHE A 71 3.40 -20.50 1.59
C PHE A 71 3.18 -21.94 2.02
N LYS A 72 4.17 -22.57 2.59
CA LYS A 72 4.07 -23.97 3.04
C LYS A 72 3.11 -24.12 4.22
N ASN A 73 3.18 -23.15 5.14
CA ASN A 73 2.42 -23.15 6.41
C ASN A 73 1.32 -22.07 6.44
N ALA A 74 1.05 -21.40 5.30
CA ALA A 74 0.00 -20.41 5.27
C ALA A 74 -1.36 -21.05 5.54
N SER A 75 -2.16 -20.35 6.29
CA SER A 75 -3.57 -20.71 6.40
C SER A 75 -4.19 -20.80 5.00
N LYS A 76 -5.06 -21.76 4.82
CA LYS A 76 -5.85 -21.92 3.58
C LYS A 76 -6.53 -20.61 3.18
N GLU A 77 -6.92 -19.82 4.16
CA GLU A 77 -7.53 -18.49 4.02
C GLU A 77 -6.65 -17.49 3.29
N ALA A 78 -5.34 -17.43 3.62
CA ALA A 78 -4.41 -16.52 2.97
C ALA A 78 -4.20 -16.84 1.48
N GLN A 79 -4.19 -18.14 1.15
CA GLN A 79 -4.11 -18.58 -0.25
C GLN A 79 -5.40 -18.26 -1.00
N GLU A 80 -6.55 -18.60 -0.43
CA GLU A 80 -7.87 -18.31 -1.01
C GLU A 80 -8.07 -16.79 -1.22
N TYR A 81 -7.58 -15.97 -0.31
CA TYR A 81 -7.62 -14.51 -0.46
C TYR A 81 -6.87 -14.04 -1.70
N ARG A 82 -5.64 -14.52 -1.93
CA ARG A 82 -4.86 -14.16 -3.12
C ARG A 82 -5.50 -14.63 -4.41
N GLU A 83 -6.07 -15.82 -4.42
CA GLU A 83 -6.83 -16.35 -5.57
C GLU A 83 -8.07 -15.51 -5.87
N LYS A 84 -8.78 -15.05 -4.85
CA LYS A 84 -9.91 -14.12 -5.00
C LYS A 84 -9.45 -12.77 -5.57
N LEU A 85 -8.30 -12.23 -5.12
CA LEU A 85 -7.73 -11.01 -5.68
C LEU A 85 -7.38 -11.17 -7.16
N LEU A 86 -6.73 -12.28 -7.52
CA LEU A 86 -6.42 -12.62 -8.92
C LEU A 86 -7.67 -12.61 -9.81
N LYS A 87 -8.71 -13.31 -9.39
CA LYS A 87 -9.99 -13.39 -10.12
C LYS A 87 -10.70 -12.04 -10.23
N LYS A 88 -10.67 -11.23 -9.17
CA LYS A 88 -11.42 -9.97 -9.11
C LYS A 88 -10.73 -8.81 -9.84
N TYR A 89 -9.40 -8.72 -9.75
CA TYR A 89 -8.64 -7.56 -10.20
C TYR A 89 -7.63 -7.85 -11.31
N GLY A 90 -7.32 -9.12 -11.56
CA GLY A 90 -6.22 -9.56 -12.43
C GLY A 90 -4.86 -9.53 -11.74
N GLY A 91 -3.91 -10.31 -12.22
CA GLY A 91 -2.58 -10.44 -11.62
C GLY A 91 -1.71 -9.20 -11.83
N LYS A 92 -1.75 -8.59 -13.01
CA LYS A 92 -0.91 -7.43 -13.35
C LYS A 92 -1.07 -6.27 -12.37
N LYS A 93 -2.30 -6.00 -11.91
CA LYS A 93 -2.55 -4.92 -10.92
C LYS A 93 -1.98 -5.22 -9.55
N GLN A 94 -1.90 -6.49 -9.17
CA GLN A 94 -1.32 -6.91 -7.89
C GLN A 94 0.22 -6.74 -7.86
N LEU A 95 0.85 -6.61 -9.02
CA LEU A 95 2.30 -6.36 -9.13
C LEU A 95 2.69 -4.89 -8.92
N ILE A 96 1.73 -4.01 -8.70
CA ILE A 96 2.03 -2.61 -8.32
C ILE A 96 2.49 -2.60 -6.88
N SER A 97 3.73 -2.25 -6.65
CA SER A 97 4.34 -2.15 -5.33
C SER A 97 4.20 -0.75 -4.72
N GLY A 98 4.35 -0.63 -3.43
CA GLY A 98 4.30 0.66 -2.74
C GLY A 98 4.87 0.59 -1.34
N ILE A 99 5.07 1.75 -0.74
CA ILE A 99 5.49 1.87 0.65
C ILE A 99 4.25 2.18 1.49
N HIS A 100 3.98 1.32 2.48
CA HIS A 100 2.95 1.56 3.47
C HIS A 100 3.62 2.16 4.72
N TYR A 101 3.20 3.33 5.11
CA TYR A 101 3.68 4.00 6.31
C TYR A 101 2.58 4.02 7.37
N ASN A 102 2.74 3.21 8.41
CA ASN A 102 1.82 3.17 9.54
C ASN A 102 2.27 4.18 10.60
N PHE A 103 1.38 5.06 10.99
CA PHE A 103 1.65 6.13 11.93
C PHE A 103 0.66 6.12 13.10
N SER A 104 1.17 6.34 14.30
CA SER A 104 0.37 6.63 15.48
C SER A 104 1.05 7.69 16.34
N PHE A 105 0.26 8.47 17.06
CA PHE A 105 0.81 9.36 18.08
C PHE A 105 1.28 8.57 19.30
N ASP A 106 2.31 9.09 19.95
CA ASP A 106 2.67 8.62 21.28
C ASP A 106 1.49 8.82 22.24
N GLU A 107 1.21 7.81 23.07
CA GLU A 107 0.07 7.83 23.97
C GLU A 107 0.14 8.97 24.98
N ASP A 108 1.35 9.34 25.42
CA ASP A 108 1.55 10.43 26.37
C ASP A 108 1.23 11.80 25.77
N ILE A 109 1.43 11.97 24.46
CA ILE A 109 1.00 13.18 23.77
C ILE A 109 -0.53 13.29 23.80
N ILE A 110 -1.24 12.22 23.48
CA ILE A 110 -2.71 12.22 23.50
C ILE A 110 -3.26 12.47 24.92
N LYS A 111 -2.64 11.85 25.93
CA LYS A 111 -3.03 12.06 27.34
C LYS A 111 -2.86 13.51 27.76
N LYS A 112 -1.71 14.11 27.45
CA LYS A 112 -1.46 15.53 27.75
C LYS A 112 -2.46 16.46 27.05
N LEU A 113 -2.80 16.17 25.80
CA LEU A 113 -3.81 16.93 25.07
C LEU A 113 -5.20 16.79 25.74
N TYR A 114 -5.55 15.59 26.18
CA TYR A 114 -6.80 15.34 26.89
C TYR A 114 -6.86 16.07 28.25
N GLU A 115 -5.76 16.02 29.02
CA GLU A 115 -5.66 16.70 30.31
C GLU A 115 -5.83 18.22 30.21
N ASN A 116 -5.40 18.80 29.08
CA ASN A 116 -5.54 20.23 28.76
C ASN A 116 -6.83 20.58 28.00
N SER A 117 -7.72 19.62 27.78
CA SER A 117 -9.02 19.84 27.15
C SER A 117 -10.11 20.07 28.20
N ASP A 118 -11.31 20.49 27.75
CA ASP A 118 -12.48 20.69 28.60
C ASP A 118 -13.05 19.40 29.21
N LYS A 119 -12.47 18.24 28.87
CA LYS A 119 -12.84 16.89 29.36
C LYS A 119 -14.34 16.58 29.27
N ASN A 120 -15.03 17.14 28.28
CA ASN A 120 -16.47 16.91 28.07
C ASN A 120 -16.77 15.47 27.63
N ASP A 121 -15.76 14.82 27.00
CA ASP A 121 -15.84 13.45 26.52
C ASP A 121 -14.95 12.50 27.31
N SER A 122 -15.21 11.20 27.23
CA SER A 122 -14.28 10.20 27.75
C SER A 122 -12.95 10.25 26.96
N TYR A 123 -11.85 9.83 27.60
CA TYR A 123 -10.54 9.75 26.94
C TYR A 123 -10.58 8.98 25.61
N LYS A 124 -11.33 7.88 25.54
CA LYS A 124 -11.50 7.07 24.33
C LYS A 124 -12.14 7.86 23.20
N ILE A 125 -13.21 8.60 23.48
CA ILE A 125 -13.91 9.44 22.50
C ILE A 125 -12.97 10.55 22.02
N PHE A 126 -12.28 11.22 22.94
CA PHE A 126 -11.31 12.26 22.62
C PHE A 126 -10.19 11.74 21.73
N LYS A 127 -9.56 10.62 22.09
CA LYS A 127 -8.52 9.98 21.27
C LYS A 127 -9.01 9.66 19.88
N ASN A 128 -10.19 9.04 19.76
CA ASN A 128 -10.80 8.73 18.45
C ASN A 128 -11.05 10.00 17.63
N SER A 129 -11.51 11.08 18.25
CA SER A 129 -11.77 12.35 17.57
C SER A 129 -10.49 12.95 16.96
N ILE A 130 -9.35 12.83 17.64
CA ILE A 130 -8.04 13.26 17.12
C ILE A 130 -7.67 12.47 15.87
N TYR A 131 -7.74 11.14 15.90
CA TYR A 131 -7.41 10.30 14.74
C TYR A 131 -8.35 10.54 13.56
N LEU A 132 -9.65 10.69 13.80
CA LEU A 132 -10.62 11.03 12.76
C LEU A 132 -10.35 12.43 12.16
N LYS A 133 -9.92 13.39 12.98
CA LYS A 133 -9.52 14.72 12.51
C LYS A 133 -8.25 14.65 11.64
N VAL A 134 -7.28 13.83 12.03
CA VAL A 134 -6.09 13.56 11.22
C VAL A 134 -6.48 12.92 9.89
N ALA A 135 -7.35 11.92 9.91
CA ALA A 135 -7.84 11.25 8.69
C ALA A 135 -8.53 12.25 7.73
N ARG A 136 -9.42 13.11 8.26
CA ARG A 136 -10.06 14.18 7.45
C ARG A 136 -9.04 15.14 6.84
N ASN A 137 -8.05 15.58 7.61
CA ASN A 137 -7.01 16.46 7.12
C ASN A 137 -6.11 15.76 6.09
N TYR A 138 -5.76 14.49 6.34
CA TYR A 138 -5.04 13.68 5.35
C TYR A 138 -5.80 13.61 4.03
N LEU A 139 -7.07 13.31 4.03
CA LEU A 139 -7.89 13.26 2.81
C LEU A 139 -7.93 14.61 2.07
N ARG A 140 -7.94 15.73 2.82
CA ARG A 140 -7.91 17.07 2.24
C ARG A 140 -6.58 17.39 1.57
N TYR A 141 -5.46 16.96 2.16
CA TYR A 141 -4.13 17.36 1.73
C TYR A 141 -3.32 16.24 1.07
N ARG A 142 -3.86 15.02 0.93
CA ARG A 142 -3.16 13.86 0.35
C ARG A 142 -2.60 14.10 -1.05
N TRP A 143 -3.18 15.01 -1.80
CA TRP A 143 -2.69 15.38 -3.13
C TRP A 143 -1.26 15.91 -3.11
N ILE A 144 -0.86 16.61 -2.03
CA ILE A 144 0.51 17.10 -1.84
C ILE A 144 1.47 15.92 -1.74
N ILE A 145 1.08 14.87 -1.00
CA ILE A 145 1.91 13.67 -0.85
C ILE A 145 2.07 12.97 -2.20
N VAL A 146 0.98 12.81 -2.95
CA VAL A 146 1.05 12.23 -4.29
C VAL A 146 1.89 13.09 -5.23
N TYR A 147 1.77 14.41 -5.15
CA TYR A 147 2.54 15.34 -5.97
C TYR A 147 4.05 15.27 -5.69
N LEU A 148 4.43 15.23 -4.40
CA LEU A 148 5.84 15.24 -4.00
C LEU A 148 6.50 13.85 -4.05
N LEU A 149 5.76 12.81 -3.75
CA LEU A 149 6.27 11.45 -3.55
C LEU A 149 5.69 10.45 -4.56
N GLY A 150 4.83 10.88 -5.46
CA GLY A 150 4.30 10.03 -6.51
C GLY A 150 5.42 9.57 -7.42
N ALA A 151 5.71 8.28 -7.38
CA ALA A 151 6.68 7.65 -8.26
C ALA A 151 5.97 6.93 -9.42
N ALA A 152 6.74 6.57 -10.45
CA ALA A 152 6.26 5.84 -11.60
C ALA A 152 5.20 6.58 -12.45
N PRO A 153 5.59 7.67 -13.11
CA PRO A 153 4.75 8.33 -14.13
C PRO A 153 4.69 7.54 -15.45
N ILE A 154 5.55 6.54 -15.62
CA ILE A 154 5.67 5.72 -16.83
C ILE A 154 5.45 4.26 -16.45
N VAL A 155 4.83 3.51 -17.35
CA VAL A 155 4.59 2.08 -17.23
C VAL A 155 5.03 1.36 -18.49
N HIS A 156 5.59 0.17 -18.36
CA HIS A 156 5.92 -0.69 -19.49
C HIS A 156 4.66 -1.23 -20.19
N GLY A 157 4.72 -1.41 -21.51
CA GLY A 157 3.58 -1.87 -22.31
C GLY A 157 3.00 -3.22 -21.87
N SER A 158 3.80 -4.10 -21.27
CA SER A 158 3.31 -5.39 -20.74
C SER A 158 2.30 -5.25 -19.63
N PHE A 159 2.29 -4.13 -18.92
CA PHE A 159 1.30 -3.85 -17.87
C PHE A 159 -0.08 -3.49 -18.43
N ILE A 160 -0.14 -3.00 -19.65
CA ILE A 160 -1.38 -2.51 -20.24
C ILE A 160 -2.31 -3.69 -20.51
N THR A 161 -3.40 -3.73 -19.79
CA THR A 161 -4.52 -4.60 -20.09
C THR A 161 -5.45 -3.90 -21.06
N GLU A 162 -5.87 -4.59 -22.12
CA GLU A 162 -6.67 -4.05 -23.21
C GLU A 162 -7.79 -3.12 -22.76
N ASN A 163 -7.87 -1.94 -23.40
CA ASN A 163 -9.01 -1.02 -23.44
C ASN A 163 -9.47 -0.29 -22.16
N LYS A 164 -8.76 -0.37 -21.04
CA LYS A 164 -9.26 0.28 -19.79
C LYS A 164 -8.43 1.47 -19.30
N CYS A 165 -7.30 1.72 -19.91
CA CYS A 165 -6.39 2.79 -19.51
C CYS A 165 -6.08 3.73 -20.68
N PRO A 166 -6.52 4.99 -20.62
CA PRO A 166 -6.14 5.99 -21.63
C PRO A 166 -4.67 6.38 -21.40
N LEU A 167 -3.75 5.57 -21.88
CA LEU A 167 -2.32 5.84 -21.82
C LEU A 167 -1.81 6.28 -23.18
N MET A 168 -0.96 7.32 -23.17
CA MET A 168 -0.24 7.77 -24.34
C MET A 168 1.09 7.03 -24.44
N LYS A 169 1.42 6.57 -25.65
CA LYS A 169 2.72 5.99 -25.92
C LYS A 169 3.78 7.09 -25.93
N LEU A 170 4.80 6.96 -25.10
CA LEU A 170 5.93 7.89 -25.02
C LEU A 170 7.18 7.37 -25.73
N THR A 171 7.43 6.05 -25.61
CA THR A 171 8.59 5.38 -26.20
C THR A 171 8.14 4.07 -26.86
N LYS A 172 9.10 3.30 -27.42
CA LYS A 172 8.78 1.99 -28.01
C LYS A 172 7.94 1.11 -27.08
N ASN A 173 8.25 1.10 -25.78
CA ASN A 173 7.60 0.23 -24.78
C ASN A 173 7.08 1.00 -23.55
N GLY A 174 7.23 2.32 -23.50
CA GLY A 174 6.83 3.15 -22.36
C GLY A 174 5.54 3.91 -22.63
N TYR A 175 4.66 3.93 -21.66
CA TYR A 175 3.35 4.58 -21.71
C TYR A 175 3.13 5.44 -20.48
N SER A 176 2.40 6.54 -20.63
CA SER A 176 2.03 7.42 -19.51
C SER A 176 0.63 7.97 -19.73
N SER A 177 -0.04 8.36 -18.66
CA SER A 177 -1.19 9.25 -18.76
C SER A 177 -0.70 10.69 -18.71
N ASN A 178 -1.28 11.58 -19.53
CA ASN A 178 -0.89 12.98 -19.57
C ASN A 178 -1.01 13.62 -18.17
N GLY A 179 0.10 14.10 -17.64
CA GLY A 179 0.17 14.71 -16.31
C GLY A 179 0.07 13.76 -15.12
N ALA A 180 0.10 12.42 -15.32
CA ALA A 180 0.14 11.51 -14.18
C ALA A 180 1.50 11.56 -13.48
N ILE A 181 1.46 11.71 -12.19
CA ILE A 181 2.64 11.64 -11.31
C ILE A 181 2.80 10.22 -10.76
N SER A 182 1.70 9.48 -10.63
CA SER A 182 1.69 8.12 -10.11
C SER A 182 0.61 7.29 -10.79
N HIS A 183 1.01 6.26 -11.52
CA HIS A 183 0.07 5.29 -12.08
C HIS A 183 -0.62 4.45 -11.01
N ARG A 184 0.06 4.17 -9.88
CA ARG A 184 -0.54 3.46 -8.74
C ARG A 184 -1.83 4.13 -8.26
N ASN A 185 -1.82 5.46 -8.15
CA ASN A 185 -2.96 6.25 -7.66
C ASN A 185 -3.88 6.74 -8.78
N GLY A 186 -3.58 6.39 -10.03
CA GLY A 186 -4.34 6.78 -11.20
C GLY A 186 -5.45 5.79 -11.58
N LYS A 187 -6.12 6.10 -12.70
CA LYS A 187 -7.22 5.26 -13.23
C LYS A 187 -6.79 3.83 -13.58
N CYS A 188 -5.51 3.63 -13.89
CA CYS A 188 -4.95 2.34 -14.27
C CYS A 188 -4.39 1.54 -13.08
N GLY A 189 -4.26 2.18 -11.93
CA GLY A 189 -3.69 1.60 -10.72
C GLY A 189 -4.72 1.04 -9.74
N TYR A 190 -4.35 1.12 -8.47
CA TYR A 190 -5.19 0.73 -7.34
C TYR A 190 -6.21 1.83 -7.04
N LYS A 191 -7.37 1.74 -7.66
CA LYS A 191 -8.51 2.58 -7.32
C LYS A 191 -9.69 1.69 -6.96
N ASN A 192 -10.36 2.00 -5.87
CA ASN A 192 -11.61 1.33 -5.52
C ASN A 192 -12.61 1.50 -6.68
N LYS A 193 -13.26 0.40 -7.06
CA LYS A 193 -14.27 0.41 -8.13
C LYS A 193 -15.57 1.09 -7.69
N VAL A 194 -15.76 1.25 -6.39
CA VAL A 194 -16.89 1.94 -5.79
C VAL A 194 -16.39 3.23 -5.19
N ASP A 195 -17.08 4.33 -5.44
CA ASP A 195 -16.79 5.62 -4.79
C ASP A 195 -17.23 5.52 -3.33
N LEU A 196 -16.34 4.96 -2.51
CA LEU A 196 -16.49 4.88 -1.07
C LEU A 196 -16.15 6.24 -0.47
N PHE A 197 -17.15 6.90 0.09
CA PHE A 197 -16.98 8.13 0.86
C PHE A 197 -17.36 7.88 2.32
N PRO A 198 -16.54 7.14 3.09
CA PRO A 198 -16.85 6.87 4.49
C PRO A 198 -16.88 8.19 5.26
N SER A 199 -17.84 8.29 6.19
CA SER A 199 -17.86 9.41 7.13
C SER A 199 -16.71 9.27 8.12
N TYR A 200 -15.98 10.34 8.33
CA TYR A 200 -14.93 10.42 9.35
C TYR A 200 -15.34 11.35 10.50
N LYS A 201 -16.64 11.51 10.75
CA LYS A 201 -17.14 12.34 11.84
C LYS A 201 -16.99 11.65 13.18
N THR A 202 -17.53 10.45 13.30
CA THR A 202 -17.41 9.57 14.46
C THR A 202 -16.93 8.18 14.03
N VAL A 203 -16.53 7.33 14.98
CA VAL A 203 -16.16 5.93 14.70
C VAL A 203 -17.39 5.14 14.25
N GLU A 204 -18.53 5.37 14.86
CA GLU A 204 -19.81 4.74 14.55
C GLU A 204 -20.23 5.07 13.10
N ASP A 205 -20.15 6.35 12.71
CA ASP A 205 -20.43 6.80 11.33
C ASP A 205 -19.47 6.14 10.33
N TYR A 206 -18.17 6.02 10.70
CA TYR A 206 -17.17 5.39 9.85
C TYR A 206 -17.48 3.92 9.62
N ILE A 207 -17.74 3.17 10.72
CA ILE A 207 -18.10 1.75 10.66
C ILE A 207 -19.41 1.56 9.88
N GLY A 208 -20.43 2.36 10.18
CA GLY A 208 -21.71 2.31 9.48
C GLY A 208 -21.57 2.57 7.97
N SER A 209 -20.72 3.53 7.60
CA SER A 209 -20.44 3.82 6.19
C SER A 209 -19.77 2.64 5.48
N ILE A 210 -18.83 1.94 6.13
CA ILE A 210 -18.14 0.79 5.53
C ILE A 210 -19.08 -0.42 5.45
N ASN A 211 -19.83 -0.71 6.51
CA ASN A 211 -20.76 -1.85 6.53
C ASN A 211 -21.85 -1.75 5.45
N GLY A 212 -22.20 -0.54 5.04
CA GLY A 212 -23.13 -0.32 3.92
C GLY A 212 -22.58 -0.70 2.54
N TYR A 213 -21.28 -1.06 2.44
CA TYR A 213 -20.61 -1.45 1.20
C TYR A 213 -20.18 -2.92 1.17
N LEU A 214 -20.31 -3.63 2.29
CA LEU A 214 -20.08 -5.08 2.39
C LEU A 214 -21.34 -5.86 2.07
#